data_b0f6deb30e66e791c07f293a049457f1
#
_entry.id   b0f6deb30e66e791c07f293a049457f1
#
_cell.length_a   1.000
_cell.length_b   1.000
_cell.length_c   1.000
_cell.angle_alpha   90.00
_cell.angle_beta   90.00
_cell.angle_gamma   90.00
#
_symmetry.space_group_name_H-M   'P 1'
#
loop_
_entity.id
_entity.type
_entity.pdbx_description
1 polymer ?
#
loop_
_entity_poly.entity_id
_entity_poly.type
_entity_poly.pdbx_seq_one_letter_code
_entity_poly.pdbx_strand_id
1 'polypeptide(L)'
;EWSKKIGEYGENIVETFLSIIGWCEPIKGITMPCSMQNGEHKNDKGESVKTHGVDFLYSYINPLVDGQLNNIVISSKYSIEKYPNSPTQKFKWFMTDLINTMQCFGCSEKKAEIAGQYSCSSINDIGVLFWLHGAKDGSDDLISAVSSARIDVVCSNPVYIVDNRHVAFILDLMKYIKSLQDYKYTFYYPSTG
;
A
#
# COMPACT_ATOMS: atom_id res chain seq x y z
N GLU A 1 -6.63 18.99 13.71
CA GLU A 1 -5.59 19.68 12.91
C GLU A 1 -4.23 18.97 13.01
N TRP A 2 -3.72 18.67 14.21
CA TRP A 2 -2.44 17.98 14.42
C TRP A 2 -2.39 16.58 13.80
N SER A 3 -3.41 15.76 14.02
CA SER A 3 -3.49 14.40 13.46
C SER A 3 -3.46 14.39 11.92
N LYS A 4 -4.11 15.37 11.28
CA LYS A 4 -4.08 15.53 9.83
C LYS A 4 -2.68 15.84 9.31
N LYS A 5 -1.94 16.74 9.97
CA LYS A 5 -0.55 17.08 9.62
C LYS A 5 0.40 15.87 9.74
N ILE A 6 0.18 15.01 10.75
CA ILE A 6 0.96 13.77 10.91
C ILE A 6 0.67 12.81 9.75
N GLY A 7 -0.60 12.68 9.34
CA GLY A 7 -0.98 11.87 8.18
C GLY A 7 -0.32 12.38 6.89
N GLU A 8 -0.46 13.67 6.60
CA GLU A 8 0.17 14.33 5.44
C GLU A 8 1.71 14.16 5.43
N TYR A 9 2.34 14.24 6.60
CA TYR A 9 3.78 14.00 6.72
C TYR A 9 4.15 12.54 6.38
N GLY A 10 3.36 11.58 6.86
CA GLY A 10 3.53 10.16 6.53
C GLY A 10 3.36 9.89 5.03
N GLU A 11 2.35 10.48 4.40
CA GLU A 11 2.13 10.37 2.96
C GLU A 11 3.32 10.95 2.18
N ASN A 12 3.88 12.09 2.58
CA ASN A 12 5.08 12.66 1.94
C ASN A 12 6.31 11.74 2.04
N ILE A 13 6.47 11.03 3.16
CA ILE A 13 7.54 10.01 3.31
C ILE A 13 7.33 8.88 2.30
N VAL A 14 6.12 8.34 2.22
CA VAL A 14 5.78 7.25 1.29
C VAL A 14 5.96 7.70 -0.15
N GLU A 15 5.48 8.88 -0.54
CA GLU A 15 5.66 9.44 -1.88
C GLU A 15 7.14 9.56 -2.26
N THR A 16 7.95 10.10 -1.35
CA THR A 16 9.40 10.21 -1.56
C THR A 16 10.03 8.84 -1.76
N PHE A 17 9.62 7.86 -0.95
CA PHE A 17 10.09 6.48 -1.09
C PHE A 17 9.69 5.88 -2.44
N LEU A 18 8.43 6.04 -2.87
CA LEU A 18 7.95 5.57 -4.17
C LEU A 18 8.76 6.16 -5.32
N SER A 19 9.05 7.47 -5.26
CA SER A 19 9.90 8.14 -6.25
C SER A 19 11.32 7.57 -6.29
N ILE A 20 11.91 7.24 -5.13
CA ILE A 20 13.26 6.66 -5.05
C ILE A 20 13.34 5.30 -5.72
N ILE A 21 12.29 4.48 -5.62
CA ILE A 21 12.22 3.15 -6.27
C ILE A 21 11.73 3.21 -7.72
N GLY A 22 11.44 4.40 -8.25
CA GLY A 22 11.04 4.60 -9.64
C GLY A 22 9.52 4.60 -9.88
N TRP A 23 8.70 4.54 -8.83
CA TRP A 23 7.25 4.71 -8.93
C TRP A 23 6.89 6.20 -8.83
N CYS A 24 7.20 6.93 -9.89
CA CYS A 24 7.01 8.37 -9.96
C CYS A 24 5.55 8.72 -10.29
N GLU A 25 5.09 9.86 -9.74
CA GLU A 25 3.77 10.44 -10.04
C GLU A 25 2.57 9.51 -9.79
N PRO A 26 2.46 8.85 -8.62
CA PRO A 26 1.27 8.09 -8.30
C PRO A 26 0.05 9.02 -8.22
N ILE A 27 -1.13 8.50 -8.59
CA ILE A 27 -2.38 9.22 -8.37
C ILE A 27 -2.65 9.26 -6.87
N LYS A 28 -2.98 10.45 -6.32
CA LYS A 28 -3.10 10.67 -4.88
C LYS A 28 -4.54 10.95 -4.47
N GLY A 29 -4.86 10.59 -3.23
CA GLY A 29 -6.07 11.03 -2.54
C GLY A 29 -7.35 10.64 -3.26
N ILE A 30 -7.43 9.43 -3.82
CA ILE A 30 -8.63 8.95 -4.50
C ILE A 30 -9.69 8.63 -3.45
N THR A 31 -10.89 9.15 -3.65
CA THR A 31 -12.07 8.76 -2.89
C THR A 31 -13.05 8.08 -3.82
N MET A 32 -13.52 6.90 -3.45
CA MET A 32 -14.51 6.15 -4.21
C MET A 32 -15.68 5.68 -3.33
N PRO A 33 -16.90 5.57 -3.88
CA PRO A 33 -18.03 5.05 -3.14
C PRO A 33 -17.83 3.59 -2.74
N CYS A 34 -18.34 3.19 -1.58
CA CYS A 34 -18.40 1.79 -1.21
C CYS A 34 -19.43 1.08 -2.10
N SER A 35 -19.00 0.04 -2.80
CA SER A 35 -19.87 -0.75 -3.69
C SER A 35 -20.63 -1.87 -2.95
N MET A 36 -20.28 -2.16 -1.69
CA MET A 36 -20.93 -3.20 -0.90
C MET A 36 -22.26 -2.70 -0.35
N GLN A 37 -23.34 -3.35 -0.82
CA GLN A 37 -24.68 -3.09 -0.34
C GLN A 37 -24.84 -3.64 1.10
N ASN A 38 -25.74 -3.03 1.86
CA ASN A 38 -26.11 -3.44 3.22
C ASN A 38 -25.05 -3.20 4.33
N GLY A 39 -24.04 -2.36 4.10
CA GLY A 39 -23.11 -1.98 5.16
C GLY A 39 -22.20 -3.11 5.62
N GLU A 40 -21.79 -3.98 4.71
CA GLU A 40 -20.83 -5.06 5.01
C GLU A 40 -19.47 -4.49 5.39
N HIS A 41 -19.06 -3.40 4.71
CA HIS A 41 -17.84 -2.67 5.09
C HIS A 41 -18.12 -1.74 6.25
N LYS A 42 -17.39 -1.96 7.35
CA LYS A 42 -17.53 -1.20 8.60
C LYS A 42 -16.23 -0.52 8.97
N ASN A 43 -16.33 0.64 9.61
CA ASN A 43 -15.21 1.33 10.21
C ASN A 43 -14.84 0.70 11.58
N ASP A 44 -13.84 1.26 12.26
CA ASP A 44 -13.38 0.84 13.59
C ASP A 44 -14.44 0.92 14.69
N LYS A 45 -15.49 1.74 14.46
CA LYS A 45 -16.64 1.90 15.37
C LYS A 45 -17.81 0.98 15.03
N GLY A 46 -17.68 0.14 13.99
CA GLY A 46 -18.75 -0.75 13.52
C GLY A 46 -19.82 -0.07 12.67
N GLU A 47 -19.60 1.20 12.26
CA GLU A 47 -20.52 1.94 11.40
C GLU A 47 -20.24 1.61 9.92
N SER A 48 -21.30 1.60 9.10
CA SER A 48 -21.17 1.36 7.66
C SER A 48 -20.34 2.42 6.97
N VAL A 49 -19.37 1.97 6.18
CA VAL A 49 -18.50 2.83 5.37
C VAL A 49 -19.23 3.23 4.09
N LYS A 50 -19.29 4.51 3.81
CA LYS A 50 -19.92 5.06 2.58
C LYS A 50 -18.92 5.25 1.44
N THR A 51 -17.68 5.55 1.79
CA THR A 51 -16.60 5.82 0.83
C THR A 51 -15.31 5.21 1.33
N HIS A 52 -14.45 4.82 0.40
CA HIS A 52 -13.07 4.37 0.67
C HIS A 52 -12.07 5.38 0.13
N GLY A 53 -10.98 5.61 0.88
CA GLY A 53 -9.84 6.42 0.47
C GLY A 53 -8.69 5.54 0.01
N VAL A 54 -8.02 5.94 -1.07
CA VAL A 54 -6.73 5.40 -1.50
C VAL A 54 -5.71 6.52 -1.40
N ASP A 55 -4.68 6.34 -0.58
CA ASP A 55 -3.67 7.38 -0.39
C ASP A 55 -2.85 7.56 -1.66
N PHE A 56 -2.40 6.44 -2.28
CA PHE A 56 -1.73 6.44 -3.58
C PHE A 56 -2.19 5.26 -4.44
N LEU A 57 -2.28 5.49 -5.74
CA LEU A 57 -2.51 4.47 -6.75
C LEU A 57 -1.43 4.60 -7.83
N TYR A 58 -0.70 3.52 -8.07
CA TYR A 58 0.30 3.43 -9.12
C TYR A 58 -0.02 2.29 -10.07
N SER A 59 0.00 2.55 -11.37
CA SER A 59 -0.35 1.56 -12.38
C SER A 59 0.76 1.44 -13.42
N TYR A 60 1.12 0.22 -13.78
CA TYR A 60 2.18 -0.05 -14.77
C TYR A 60 1.96 -1.40 -15.47
N ILE A 61 2.46 -1.53 -16.69
CA ILE A 61 2.52 -2.82 -17.37
C ILE A 61 3.63 -3.67 -16.74
N ASN A 62 3.29 -4.88 -16.35
CA ASN A 62 4.24 -5.80 -15.71
C ASN A 62 5.36 -6.15 -16.70
N PRO A 63 6.63 -5.87 -16.36
CA PRO A 63 7.75 -6.16 -17.27
C PRO A 63 8.07 -7.64 -17.42
N LEU A 64 7.51 -8.52 -16.57
CA LEU A 64 7.76 -9.95 -16.57
C LEU A 64 6.58 -10.77 -17.10
N VAL A 65 5.39 -10.17 -17.19
CA VAL A 65 4.17 -10.83 -17.68
C VAL A 65 3.57 -9.98 -18.78
N ASP A 66 3.64 -10.49 -20.00
CA ASP A 66 3.19 -9.77 -21.18
C ASP A 66 1.70 -9.41 -21.11
N GLY A 67 1.39 -8.16 -21.41
CA GLY A 67 0.01 -7.65 -21.41
C GLY A 67 -0.68 -7.60 -20.04
N GLN A 68 0.05 -7.74 -18.91
CA GLN A 68 -0.52 -7.61 -17.58
C GLN A 68 -0.38 -6.18 -17.05
N LEU A 69 -1.49 -5.55 -16.71
CA LEU A 69 -1.54 -4.28 -15.97
C LEU A 69 -1.55 -4.59 -14.47
N ASN A 70 -0.59 -4.04 -13.74
CA ASN A 70 -0.59 -4.05 -12.28
C ASN A 70 -1.10 -2.70 -11.75
N ASN A 71 -2.12 -2.74 -10.88
CA ASN A 71 -2.57 -1.61 -10.09
C ASN A 71 -2.13 -1.80 -8.64
N ILE A 72 -1.38 -0.86 -8.13
CA ILE A 72 -0.87 -0.88 -6.76
C ILE A 72 -1.70 0.09 -5.92
N VAL A 73 -2.58 -0.45 -5.09
CA VAL A 73 -3.44 0.30 -4.17
C VAL A 73 -2.70 0.45 -2.84
N ILE A 74 -2.30 1.67 -2.51
CA ILE A 74 -1.42 1.94 -1.38
C ILE A 74 -2.18 2.65 -0.27
N SER A 75 -2.07 2.13 0.95
CA SER A 75 -2.49 2.79 2.18
C SER A 75 -1.28 3.16 3.02
N SER A 76 -1.23 4.42 3.47
CA SER A 76 -0.16 4.97 4.30
C SER A 76 -0.65 5.19 5.73
N LYS A 77 -0.01 4.54 6.68
CA LYS A 77 -0.27 4.71 8.12
C LYS A 77 1.03 5.13 8.79
N TYR A 78 1.02 6.30 9.41
CA TYR A 78 2.19 6.87 10.06
C TYR A 78 1.89 7.34 11.47
N SER A 79 2.84 7.17 12.38
CA SER A 79 2.82 7.74 13.73
C SER A 79 4.19 8.30 14.10
N ILE A 80 4.23 9.30 14.98
CA ILE A 80 5.49 9.82 15.52
C ILE A 80 6.10 8.80 16.49
N GLU A 81 5.24 8.11 17.25
CA GLU A 81 5.64 7.11 18.24
C GLU A 81 5.86 5.75 17.59
N LYS A 82 6.65 4.89 18.25
CA LYS A 82 6.87 3.50 17.87
C LYS A 82 5.57 2.72 17.69
N TYR A 83 5.68 1.57 17.05
CA TYR A 83 4.57 0.61 17.01
C TYR A 83 4.05 0.31 18.42
N PRO A 84 2.75 0.06 18.57
CA PRO A 84 2.20 -0.37 19.86
C PRO A 84 2.86 -1.68 20.34
N ASN A 85 3.02 -1.85 21.64
CA ASN A 85 3.55 -3.11 22.22
C ASN A 85 2.71 -4.34 21.81
N SER A 86 1.42 -4.16 21.50
CA SER A 86 0.51 -5.18 20.98
C SER A 86 -0.09 -4.70 19.66
N PRO A 87 0.64 -4.81 18.53
CA PRO A 87 0.23 -4.20 17.27
C PRO A 87 -0.90 -4.95 16.56
N THR A 88 -1.16 -6.20 16.92
CA THR A 88 -2.04 -7.13 16.19
C THR A 88 -3.44 -6.58 15.91
N GLN A 89 -4.09 -5.95 16.89
CA GLN A 89 -5.45 -5.44 16.71
C GLN A 89 -5.49 -4.27 15.72
N LYS A 90 -4.54 -3.34 15.86
CA LYS A 90 -4.42 -2.19 14.95
C LYS A 90 -4.03 -2.63 13.54
N PHE A 91 -3.16 -3.62 13.44
CA PHE A 91 -2.78 -4.27 12.18
C PHE A 91 -4.00 -4.88 11.48
N LYS A 92 -4.81 -5.70 12.18
CA LYS A 92 -6.03 -6.27 11.63
C LYS A 92 -6.97 -5.22 11.07
N TRP A 93 -7.13 -4.13 11.80
CA TRP A 93 -7.97 -3.03 11.34
C TRP A 93 -7.43 -2.37 10.06
N PHE A 94 -6.13 -2.04 10.00
CA PHE A 94 -5.53 -1.47 8.80
C PHE A 94 -5.62 -2.40 7.59
N MET A 95 -5.39 -3.69 7.81
CA MET A 95 -5.51 -4.70 6.75
C MET A 95 -6.95 -4.83 6.27
N THR A 96 -7.92 -4.89 7.17
CA THR A 96 -9.35 -4.95 6.83
C THR A 96 -9.76 -3.72 6.02
N ASP A 97 -9.36 -2.52 6.44
CA ASP A 97 -9.63 -1.27 5.74
C ASP A 97 -9.07 -1.29 4.31
N LEU A 98 -7.80 -1.71 4.13
CA LEU A 98 -7.19 -1.82 2.81
C LEU A 98 -7.86 -2.89 1.94
N ILE A 99 -8.16 -4.08 2.49
CA ILE A 99 -8.82 -5.16 1.75
C ILE A 99 -10.22 -4.72 1.28
N ASN A 100 -11.00 -4.09 2.15
CA ASN A 100 -12.32 -3.53 1.81
C ASN A 100 -12.20 -2.46 0.70
N THR A 101 -11.18 -1.62 0.79
CA THR A 101 -10.86 -0.62 -0.23
C THR A 101 -10.54 -1.27 -1.56
N MET A 102 -9.72 -2.33 -1.58
CA MET A 102 -9.38 -3.08 -2.79
C MET A 102 -10.60 -3.78 -3.41
N GLN A 103 -11.50 -4.34 -2.61
CA GLN A 103 -12.74 -4.94 -3.11
C GLN A 103 -13.58 -3.90 -3.86
N CYS A 104 -13.74 -2.71 -3.30
CA CYS A 104 -14.48 -1.62 -3.94
C CYS A 104 -13.71 -1.04 -5.14
N PHE A 105 -12.38 -0.95 -5.08
CA PHE A 105 -11.55 -0.56 -6.22
C PHE A 105 -11.73 -1.51 -7.40
N GLY A 106 -11.81 -2.81 -7.14
CA GLY A 106 -12.01 -3.84 -8.16
C GLY A 106 -13.23 -3.62 -9.06
N CYS A 107 -14.27 -2.97 -8.53
CA CYS A 107 -15.55 -2.66 -9.23
C CYS A 107 -15.69 -1.16 -9.57
N SER A 108 -14.66 -0.34 -9.35
CA SER A 108 -14.76 1.12 -9.46
C SER A 108 -14.63 1.62 -10.90
N GLU A 109 -15.27 2.76 -11.18
CA GLU A 109 -15.08 3.50 -12.44
C GLU A 109 -13.60 3.91 -12.62
N LYS A 110 -12.91 4.21 -11.51
CA LYS A 110 -11.48 4.58 -11.55
C LYS A 110 -10.60 3.46 -12.09
N LYS A 111 -10.85 2.21 -11.70
CA LYS A 111 -10.16 1.06 -12.29
C LYS A 111 -10.45 0.92 -13.79
N ALA A 112 -11.70 1.10 -14.20
CA ALA A 112 -12.09 1.03 -15.61
C ALA A 112 -11.43 2.15 -16.44
N GLU A 113 -11.38 3.37 -15.90
CA GLU A 113 -10.67 4.52 -16.50
C GLU A 113 -9.19 4.21 -16.73
N ILE A 114 -8.50 3.68 -15.70
CA ILE A 114 -7.09 3.32 -15.81
C ILE A 114 -6.88 2.20 -16.83
N ALA A 115 -7.68 1.13 -16.76
CA ALA A 115 -7.59 0.03 -17.71
C ALA A 115 -7.74 0.48 -19.16
N GLY A 116 -8.61 1.48 -19.41
CA GLY A 116 -8.78 2.08 -20.73
C GLY A 116 -7.57 2.86 -21.28
N GLN A 117 -6.60 3.21 -20.41
CA GLN A 117 -5.40 3.92 -20.81
C GLN A 117 -4.27 2.97 -21.24
N TYR A 118 -4.40 1.67 -20.96
CA TYR A 118 -3.37 0.67 -21.24
C TYR A 118 -3.88 -0.41 -22.20
N SER A 119 -3.00 -0.87 -23.08
CA SER A 119 -3.27 -2.07 -23.87
C SER A 119 -2.87 -3.29 -23.03
N CYS A 120 -3.85 -3.90 -22.35
CA CYS A 120 -3.61 -5.04 -21.47
C CYS A 120 -4.63 -6.16 -21.71
N SER A 121 -4.18 -7.41 -21.50
CA SER A 121 -5.01 -8.63 -21.60
C SER A 121 -5.47 -9.13 -20.22
N SER A 122 -4.78 -8.70 -19.17
CA SER A 122 -5.10 -9.05 -17.78
C SER A 122 -4.78 -7.89 -16.85
N ILE A 123 -5.48 -7.86 -15.71
CA ILE A 123 -5.29 -6.84 -14.68
C ILE A 123 -5.07 -7.53 -13.34
N ASN A 124 -4.04 -7.11 -12.62
CA ASN A 124 -3.70 -7.58 -11.29
C ASN A 124 -3.72 -6.40 -10.32
N ASP A 125 -4.61 -6.46 -9.34
CA ASP A 125 -4.70 -5.46 -8.29
C ASP A 125 -3.90 -5.94 -7.07
N ILE A 126 -3.03 -5.09 -6.54
CA ILE A 126 -2.10 -5.41 -5.45
C ILE A 126 -2.29 -4.35 -4.36
N GLY A 127 -2.50 -4.79 -3.12
CA GLY A 127 -2.52 -3.90 -1.96
C GLY A 127 -1.14 -3.72 -1.36
N VAL A 128 -0.81 -2.51 -0.94
CA VAL A 128 0.40 -2.24 -0.14
C VAL A 128 0.05 -1.38 1.06
N LEU A 129 0.26 -1.92 2.25
CA LEU A 129 0.14 -1.20 3.50
C LEU A 129 1.53 -0.72 3.93
N PHE A 130 1.76 0.59 3.87
CA PHE A 130 2.87 1.21 4.59
C PHE A 130 2.42 1.50 6.02
N TRP A 131 3.07 0.88 6.98
CA TRP A 131 2.89 1.20 8.38
C TRP A 131 4.22 1.62 8.98
N LEU A 132 4.40 2.93 9.10
CA LEU A 132 5.67 3.55 9.45
C LEU A 132 5.56 4.37 10.73
N HIS A 133 6.71 4.61 11.37
CA HIS A 133 6.82 5.51 12.51
C HIS A 133 8.11 6.34 12.47
N GLY A 134 8.09 7.51 13.15
CA GLY A 134 9.20 8.46 13.21
C GLY A 134 10.11 8.33 14.42
N ALA A 135 9.93 7.33 15.28
CA ALA A 135 10.80 7.15 16.44
C ALA A 135 12.23 6.82 16.02
N LYS A 136 13.23 7.34 16.77
CA LYS A 136 14.66 7.22 16.43
C LYS A 136 15.19 5.79 16.43
N ASP A 137 14.60 4.90 17.20
CA ASP A 137 14.95 3.48 17.25
C ASP A 137 13.98 2.71 16.35
N GLY A 138 14.45 2.34 15.15
CA GLY A 138 13.69 1.62 14.12
C GLY A 138 13.95 0.10 14.13
N SER A 139 14.46 -0.45 15.23
CA SER A 139 14.79 -1.88 15.34
C SER A 139 13.57 -2.79 15.54
N ASP A 140 12.37 -2.24 15.68
CA ASP A 140 11.15 -2.99 15.94
C ASP A 140 10.79 -3.90 14.75
N ASP A 141 10.59 -5.18 15.01
CA ASP A 141 10.16 -6.17 14.03
C ASP A 141 8.63 -6.29 14.03
N LEU A 142 7.99 -5.37 13.30
CA LEU A 142 6.54 -5.38 13.16
C LEU A 142 6.04 -6.67 12.53
N ILE A 143 6.71 -7.14 11.49
CA ILE A 143 6.26 -8.32 10.72
C ILE A 143 6.21 -9.55 11.61
N SER A 144 7.26 -9.82 12.39
CA SER A 144 7.23 -10.94 13.34
C SER A 144 6.11 -10.80 14.37
N ALA A 145 5.86 -9.58 14.85
CA ALA A 145 4.83 -9.32 15.87
C ALA A 145 3.39 -9.54 15.33
N VAL A 146 3.16 -9.41 14.03
CA VAL A 146 1.84 -9.57 13.40
C VAL A 146 1.70 -10.84 12.56
N SER A 147 2.75 -11.63 12.41
CA SER A 147 2.79 -12.82 11.54
C SER A 147 1.71 -13.87 11.84
N SER A 148 1.25 -13.96 13.10
CA SER A 148 0.20 -14.86 13.53
C SER A 148 -1.20 -14.24 13.47
N ALA A 149 -1.33 -12.99 13.02
CA ALA A 149 -2.62 -12.32 12.94
C ALA A 149 -3.52 -12.96 11.88
N ARG A 150 -4.73 -13.35 12.28
CA ARG A 150 -5.75 -13.81 11.35
C ARG A 150 -6.60 -12.62 10.93
N ILE A 151 -6.74 -12.44 9.62
CA ILE A 151 -7.59 -11.40 9.01
C ILE A 151 -8.92 -12.08 8.63
N ASP A 152 -10.02 -11.58 9.16
CA ASP A 152 -11.34 -12.18 9.03
C ASP A 152 -12.10 -11.71 7.77
N VAL A 153 -11.38 -11.13 6.81
CA VAL A 153 -11.92 -10.65 5.52
C VAL A 153 -11.30 -11.46 4.38
N VAL A 154 -12.13 -11.92 3.47
CA VAL A 154 -11.66 -12.65 2.28
C VAL A 154 -10.95 -11.67 1.34
N CYS A 155 -9.70 -11.98 1.00
CA CYS A 155 -8.94 -11.24 0.01
C CYS A 155 -8.41 -12.22 -1.05
N SER A 156 -8.81 -12.02 -2.30
CA SER A 156 -8.31 -12.80 -3.43
C SER A 156 -7.03 -12.20 -4.04
N ASN A 157 -6.71 -10.97 -3.68
CA ASN A 157 -5.59 -10.20 -4.22
C ASN A 157 -4.42 -10.19 -3.23
N PRO A 158 -3.17 -10.19 -3.69
CA PRO A 158 -2.03 -10.09 -2.80
C PRO A 158 -2.00 -8.74 -2.08
N VAL A 159 -1.66 -8.77 -0.79
CA VAL A 159 -1.44 -7.58 0.02
C VAL A 159 -0.09 -7.67 0.70
N TYR A 160 0.75 -6.68 0.46
CA TYR A 160 2.09 -6.57 1.04
C TYR A 160 2.11 -5.54 2.16
N ILE A 161 3.01 -5.75 3.11
CA ILE A 161 3.22 -4.85 4.24
C ILE A 161 4.64 -4.32 4.16
N VAL A 162 4.76 -3.01 4.31
CA VAL A 162 6.05 -2.31 4.32
C VAL A 162 6.16 -1.58 5.66
N ASP A 163 7.10 -2.01 6.47
CA ASP A 163 7.46 -1.39 7.76
C ASP A 163 8.77 -0.59 7.66
N ASN A 164 9.20 0.01 8.77
CA ASN A 164 10.44 0.79 8.82
C ASN A 164 11.67 -0.02 8.40
N ARG A 165 11.73 -1.32 8.71
CA ARG A 165 12.87 -2.19 8.35
C ARG A 165 12.93 -2.42 6.85
N HIS A 166 11.78 -2.66 6.21
CA HIS A 166 11.70 -2.82 4.75
C HIS A 166 12.09 -1.53 4.04
N VAL A 167 11.58 -0.38 4.51
CA VAL A 167 11.98 0.93 3.96
C VAL A 167 13.49 1.15 4.10
N ALA A 168 14.06 0.91 5.27
CA ALA A 168 15.49 1.06 5.51
C ALA A 168 16.33 0.16 4.60
N PHE A 169 15.96 -1.13 4.49
CA PHE A 169 16.64 -2.08 3.62
C PHE A 169 16.63 -1.63 2.15
N ILE A 170 15.45 -1.23 1.64
CA ILE A 170 15.32 -0.78 0.24
C ILE A 170 16.12 0.50 0.01
N LEU A 171 16.09 1.45 0.95
CA LEU A 171 16.88 2.69 0.83
C LEU A 171 18.39 2.42 0.83
N ASP A 172 18.85 1.50 1.66
CA ASP A 172 20.28 1.13 1.69
C ASP A 172 20.68 0.40 0.40
N LEU A 173 19.81 -0.48 -0.11
CA LEU A 173 20.00 -1.11 -1.43
C LEU A 173 20.07 -0.05 -2.54
N MET A 174 19.18 0.94 -2.54
CA MET A 174 19.19 2.02 -3.53
C MET A 174 20.45 2.88 -3.44
N LYS A 175 20.94 3.17 -2.24
CA LYS A 175 22.22 3.88 -2.04
C LYS A 175 23.38 3.08 -2.63
N TYR A 176 23.42 1.76 -2.35
CA TYR A 176 24.44 0.87 -2.89
C TYR A 176 24.41 0.86 -4.43
N ILE A 177 23.24 0.64 -5.03
CA ILE A 177 23.07 0.61 -6.49
C ILE A 177 23.51 1.95 -7.11
N LYS A 178 23.12 3.08 -6.52
CA LYS A 178 23.55 4.42 -7.01
C LYS A 178 25.06 4.64 -6.90
N SER A 179 25.76 3.91 -6.05
CA SER A 179 27.23 3.95 -5.99
C SER A 179 27.90 3.19 -7.13
N LEU A 180 27.18 2.34 -7.85
CA LEU A 180 27.65 1.60 -9.01
C LEU A 180 27.48 2.46 -10.28
N GLN A 181 28.42 3.34 -10.55
CA GLN A 181 28.29 4.43 -11.54
C GLN A 181 28.10 3.98 -12.99
N ASP A 182 28.52 2.75 -13.33
CA ASP A 182 28.55 2.26 -14.72
C ASP A 182 27.45 1.24 -15.06
N TYR A 183 26.47 1.05 -14.19
CA TYR A 183 25.45 0.04 -14.38
C TYR A 183 24.04 0.65 -14.52
N LYS A 184 23.28 0.16 -15.51
CA LYS A 184 21.81 0.30 -15.51
C LYS A 184 21.23 -0.80 -14.61
N TYR A 185 20.31 -0.44 -13.73
CA TYR A 185 19.61 -1.38 -12.87
C TYR A 185 18.10 -1.25 -13.06
N THR A 186 17.42 -2.37 -12.91
CA THR A 186 15.96 -2.45 -12.93
C THR A 186 15.54 -3.40 -11.82
N PHE A 187 14.56 -3.00 -11.02
CA PHE A 187 13.96 -3.87 -10.02
C PHE A 187 12.88 -4.71 -10.67
N TYR A 188 13.00 -6.01 -10.51
CA TYR A 188 11.96 -6.96 -10.85
C TYR A 188 11.41 -7.56 -9.56
N TYR A 189 10.12 -7.47 -9.39
CA TYR A 189 9.41 -8.14 -8.30
C TYR A 189 8.71 -9.36 -8.90
N PRO A 190 9.30 -10.56 -8.80
CA PRO A 190 8.59 -11.74 -9.26
C PRO A 190 7.32 -11.90 -8.44
N SER A 191 6.19 -12.04 -9.11
CA SER A 191 4.99 -12.52 -8.43
C SER A 191 5.28 -13.95 -7.99
N THR A 192 5.53 -14.15 -6.71
CA THR A 192 5.52 -15.49 -6.14
C THR A 192 4.08 -15.97 -6.16
N GLY A 193 3.75 -16.75 -7.18
CA GLY A 193 2.49 -17.48 -7.27
C GLY A 193 2.36 -18.50 -6.15
#